data_601253b3f67e363ceed9e725a50912b9
#
_entry.id   601253b3f67e363ceed9e725a50912b9
#
_cell.length_a   1.000
_cell.length_b   1.000
_cell.length_c   1.000
_cell.angle_alpha   90.00
_cell.angle_beta   90.00
_cell.angle_gamma   90.00
#
_symmetry.space_group_name_H-M   'P 1'
#
loop_
_entity.id
_entity.type
_entity.pdbx_description
1 polymer ?
#
loop_
_entity_poly.entity_id
_entity_poly.type
_entity_poly.pdbx_seq_one_letter_code
_entity_poly.pdbx_strand_id
1 'polypeptide(L)'
;MKTLGAALVLSSLLAGAGLAPTQAAHAGTSRADDPAVGSPEYVARDTQNIADAYGRITDQQLGDPAYLPALVQQGTAVGVAQLLEQVATPDRPSVTPGALVPGWNVGNPFRATWDGTRGRMRDVSFTNRYGALLRGTLYAPLPRARDPYTGKRIQGRLPGVVITEGSVQGSEGMYRWLAQDLAERGYLVLTYDVQGQGTSETLPHDGTLNGVPSQQIDNFVVGTEDALSFFTSTPRNPYPDHGAGDLVDAHNPWHRRFDRRPDRRPNAAGRTTRIAIIGHSLGAAAVTQVQGTDERVSTVVALDKLGLSTSSGTDAGEVFEPVVPALAVQSEYGFTVGPWFAAGGSSITPQPSPQGPDPRRERATGYDAWRDAGVDSMLVVPRASTHLEYTDIPLVLPASRWGQALTSAYVQRWLEHYLKHRTSVRTLLATKLRYLEPTSSGEWVPVVLRRDPLLSFYYCSAMHLGRGAIDDGDLTDVGC
;
A
#
# COMPACT_ATOMS: atom_id res chain seq x y z
N MET A 1 0.80 12.16 41.79
CA MET A 1 0.90 10.92 41.04
C MET A 1 -0.50 10.47 40.71
N LYS A 2 -1.01 10.79 39.52
CA LYS A 2 -2.26 10.28 38.96
C LYS A 2 -1.92 9.88 37.54
N THR A 3 -2.03 8.60 37.26
CA THR A 3 -1.82 7.95 35.99
C THR A 3 -2.83 8.47 34.98
N LEU A 4 -2.36 9.20 33.96
CA LEU A 4 -3.14 9.47 32.75
C LEU A 4 -3.13 8.23 31.89
N GLY A 5 -4.23 7.49 31.86
CA GLY A 5 -4.52 6.49 30.87
C GLY A 5 -4.87 7.21 29.57
N ALA A 6 -4.07 7.02 28.54
CA ALA A 6 -4.42 7.42 27.17
C ALA A 6 -5.51 6.48 26.67
N ALA A 7 -6.76 6.81 26.93
CA ALA A 7 -7.90 6.23 26.23
C ALA A 7 -7.94 6.85 24.84
N LEU A 8 -7.54 6.07 23.83
CA LEU A 8 -7.73 6.43 22.43
C LEU A 8 -9.23 6.50 22.17
N VAL A 9 -9.72 7.70 21.97
CA VAL A 9 -11.09 7.95 21.53
C VAL A 9 -11.19 7.51 20.05
N LEU A 10 -11.56 6.26 19.84
CA LEU A 10 -12.00 5.72 18.57
C LEU A 10 -13.53 5.79 18.53
N SER A 11 -14.07 6.96 18.75
CA SER A 11 -15.53 7.16 18.76
C SER A 11 -15.94 8.20 17.73
N SER A 12 -16.88 7.79 16.91
CA SER A 12 -17.72 8.61 16.06
C SER A 12 -17.13 9.12 14.73
N LEU A 13 -17.04 8.20 13.76
CA LEU A 13 -17.23 8.52 12.33
C LEU A 13 -17.88 7.31 11.64
N LEU A 14 -19.00 6.84 12.19
CA LEU A 14 -19.87 5.84 11.59
C LEU A 14 -21.17 6.56 11.18
N ALA A 15 -21.16 7.24 10.07
CA ALA A 15 -22.39 7.65 9.40
C ALA A 15 -22.23 7.31 7.92
N GLY A 16 -22.92 6.26 7.48
CA GLY A 16 -23.07 5.95 6.07
C GLY A 16 -22.64 4.56 5.60
N ALA A 17 -22.78 3.51 6.41
CA ALA A 17 -22.70 2.15 5.88
C ALA A 17 -24.09 1.71 5.41
N GLY A 18 -24.40 1.91 4.14
CA GLY A 18 -25.54 1.26 3.49
C GLY A 18 -25.36 -0.25 3.52
N LEU A 19 -26.41 -0.96 3.89
CA LEU A 19 -26.46 -2.43 3.87
C LEU A 19 -26.26 -2.91 2.44
N ALA A 20 -25.13 -3.52 2.16
CA ALA A 20 -24.94 -4.26 0.92
C ALA A 20 -25.96 -5.43 0.88
N PRO A 21 -26.52 -5.76 -0.28
CA PRO A 21 -27.40 -6.91 -0.41
C PRO A 21 -26.65 -8.16 0.03
N THR A 22 -27.27 -8.95 0.89
CA THR A 22 -26.79 -10.26 1.27
C THR A 22 -26.70 -11.15 0.03
N GLN A 23 -25.52 -11.29 -0.54
CA GLN A 23 -25.27 -12.32 -1.53
C GLN A 23 -25.45 -13.68 -0.85
N ALA A 24 -26.29 -14.52 -1.44
CA ALA A 24 -26.44 -15.90 -1.00
C ALA A 24 -25.08 -16.58 -1.04
N ALA A 25 -24.66 -17.12 0.09
CA ALA A 25 -23.41 -17.85 0.20
C ALA A 25 -23.46 -19.05 -0.78
N HIS A 26 -22.64 -18.98 -1.82
CA HIS A 26 -22.37 -20.15 -2.65
C HIS A 26 -21.39 -21.01 -1.86
N ALA A 27 -21.84 -22.21 -1.47
CA ALA A 27 -20.97 -23.22 -0.90
C ALA A 27 -19.93 -23.60 -1.97
N GLY A 28 -18.72 -23.05 -1.87
CA GLY A 28 -17.57 -23.49 -2.65
C GLY A 28 -17.24 -24.95 -2.29
N THR A 29 -16.67 -25.68 -3.23
CA THR A 29 -16.12 -27.02 -2.96
C THR A 29 -14.87 -26.86 -2.12
N SER A 30 -14.97 -27.03 -0.80
CA SER A 30 -13.81 -27.03 0.09
C SER A 30 -12.84 -28.15 -0.29
N ARG A 31 -11.55 -27.94 -0.02
CA ARG A 31 -10.51 -28.97 -0.08
C ARG A 31 -10.99 -30.20 0.69
N ALA A 32 -10.80 -31.40 0.14
CA ALA A 32 -11.29 -32.63 0.77
C ALA A 32 -10.76 -32.85 2.20
N ASP A 33 -9.63 -32.19 2.52
CA ASP A 33 -8.95 -32.28 3.82
C ASP A 33 -9.18 -31.05 4.72
N ASP A 34 -9.96 -30.04 4.27
CA ASP A 34 -10.21 -28.85 5.08
C ASP A 34 -11.16 -29.16 6.24
N PRO A 35 -10.85 -28.70 7.47
CA PRO A 35 -11.72 -28.94 8.60
C PRO A 35 -13.09 -28.29 8.37
N ALA A 36 -14.14 -29.00 8.68
CA ALA A 36 -15.52 -28.54 8.58
C ALA A 36 -15.69 -27.28 9.46
N VAL A 37 -16.38 -26.27 8.93
CA VAL A 37 -16.67 -25.04 9.67
C VAL A 37 -17.33 -25.38 11.01
N GLY A 38 -16.78 -24.84 12.11
CA GLY A 38 -17.24 -25.10 13.47
C GLY A 38 -16.71 -26.37 14.11
N SER A 39 -15.95 -27.23 13.40
CA SER A 39 -15.25 -28.36 14.01
C SER A 39 -14.15 -27.88 14.98
N PRO A 40 -13.71 -28.69 15.94
CA PRO A 40 -12.61 -28.40 16.84
C PRO A 40 -11.32 -28.00 16.09
N GLU A 41 -11.04 -28.69 14.98
CA GLU A 41 -9.87 -28.42 14.12
C GLU A 41 -9.99 -27.09 13.41
N TYR A 42 -11.20 -26.71 12.94
CA TYR A 42 -11.46 -25.40 12.36
C TYR A 42 -11.25 -24.28 13.38
N VAL A 43 -11.82 -24.45 14.59
CA VAL A 43 -11.68 -23.46 15.68
C VAL A 43 -10.22 -23.34 16.10
N ALA A 44 -9.47 -24.42 16.17
CA ALA A 44 -8.05 -24.40 16.50
C ALA A 44 -7.24 -23.63 15.43
N ARG A 45 -7.51 -23.90 14.15
CA ARG A 45 -6.88 -23.19 13.01
C ARG A 45 -7.20 -21.69 13.03
N ASP A 46 -8.46 -21.35 13.24
CA ASP A 46 -8.93 -19.95 13.32
C ASP A 46 -8.27 -19.21 14.50
N THR A 47 -8.23 -19.86 15.66
CA THR A 47 -7.55 -19.29 16.86
C THR A 47 -6.05 -19.06 16.62
N GLN A 48 -5.36 -20.00 15.98
CA GLN A 48 -3.96 -19.83 15.62
C GLN A 48 -3.76 -18.70 14.64
N ASN A 49 -4.65 -18.58 13.65
CA ASN A 49 -4.58 -17.50 12.66
C ASN A 49 -4.78 -16.12 13.31
N ILE A 50 -5.70 -16.03 14.27
CA ILE A 50 -5.88 -14.80 15.08
C ILE A 50 -4.60 -14.46 15.85
N ALA A 51 -3.97 -15.46 16.46
CA ALA A 51 -2.70 -15.25 17.17
C ALA A 51 -1.59 -14.76 16.22
N ASP A 52 -1.49 -15.35 15.03
CA ASP A 52 -0.51 -14.97 14.01
C ASP A 52 -0.72 -13.54 13.49
N ALA A 53 -1.96 -13.03 13.50
CA ALA A 53 -2.26 -11.65 13.13
C ALA A 53 -1.58 -10.62 14.05
N TYR A 54 -1.24 -10.97 15.28
CA TYR A 54 -0.48 -10.13 16.21
C TYR A 54 1.03 -10.32 16.11
N GLY A 55 1.50 -11.17 15.20
CA GLY A 55 2.90 -11.62 15.14
C GLY A 55 3.91 -10.48 14.98
N ARG A 56 3.61 -9.43 14.20
CA ARG A 56 4.51 -8.28 14.05
C ARG A 56 4.67 -7.51 15.36
N ILE A 57 3.59 -7.29 16.07
CA ILE A 57 3.64 -6.58 17.35
C ILE A 57 4.41 -7.39 18.40
N THR A 58 4.11 -8.68 18.52
CA THR A 58 4.68 -9.54 19.55
C THR A 58 6.13 -9.91 19.26
N ASP A 59 6.45 -10.29 18.03
CA ASP A 59 7.74 -10.90 17.69
C ASP A 59 8.77 -9.89 17.18
N GLN A 60 8.34 -8.86 16.45
CA GLN A 60 9.25 -7.88 15.84
C GLN A 60 9.34 -6.58 16.62
N GLN A 61 8.25 -6.11 17.22
CA GLN A 61 8.20 -4.81 17.89
C GLN A 61 8.40 -4.93 19.40
N LEU A 62 7.70 -5.80 20.09
CA LEU A 62 7.85 -6.01 21.52
C LEU A 62 8.91 -7.06 21.87
N GLY A 63 9.15 -8.02 20.98
CA GLY A 63 10.15 -9.08 21.18
C GLY A 63 11.60 -8.59 21.06
N ASP A 64 11.87 -7.51 20.31
CA ASP A 64 13.19 -6.89 20.25
C ASP A 64 13.28 -5.72 21.25
N PRO A 65 14.12 -5.82 22.31
CA PRO A 65 14.23 -4.78 23.33
C PRO A 65 14.75 -3.43 22.80
N ALA A 66 15.37 -3.40 21.62
CA ALA A 66 15.85 -2.16 21.00
C ALA A 66 14.74 -1.40 20.26
N TYR A 67 13.59 -2.03 19.97
CA TYR A 67 12.54 -1.42 19.14
C TYR A 67 11.94 -0.17 19.79
N LEU A 68 11.44 -0.29 21.03
CA LEU A 68 10.79 0.83 21.72
C LEU A 68 11.71 2.02 21.95
N PRO A 69 12.97 1.86 22.44
CA PRO A 69 13.91 2.97 22.54
C PRO A 69 14.17 3.67 21.22
N ALA A 70 14.38 2.91 20.13
CA ALA A 70 14.59 3.47 18.81
C ALA A 70 13.36 4.22 18.29
N LEU A 71 12.16 3.67 18.52
CA LEU A 71 10.89 4.32 18.15
C LEU A 71 10.72 5.67 18.89
N VAL A 72 10.96 5.72 20.18
CA VAL A 72 10.85 6.95 20.97
C VAL A 72 11.86 7.99 20.50
N GLN A 73 13.11 7.59 20.28
CA GLN A 73 14.15 8.50 19.79
C GLN A 73 13.78 9.13 18.44
N GLN A 74 13.35 8.31 17.48
CA GLN A 74 12.98 8.78 16.16
C GLN A 74 11.67 9.55 16.16
N GLY A 75 10.67 9.10 16.91
CA GLY A 75 9.41 9.81 17.07
C GLY A 75 9.60 11.22 17.63
N THR A 76 10.52 11.38 18.58
CA THR A 76 10.86 12.70 19.10
C THR A 76 11.53 13.57 18.02
N ALA A 77 12.49 13.03 17.28
CA ALA A 77 13.19 13.79 16.24
C ALA A 77 12.24 14.21 15.10
N VAL A 78 11.41 13.29 14.62
CA VAL A 78 10.40 13.56 13.58
C VAL A 78 9.36 14.57 14.08
N GLY A 79 8.85 14.41 15.30
CA GLY A 79 7.86 15.33 15.86
C GLY A 79 8.40 16.75 16.03
N VAL A 80 9.67 16.91 16.44
CA VAL A 80 10.31 18.24 16.50
C VAL A 80 10.43 18.84 15.10
N ALA A 81 10.87 18.07 14.10
CA ALA A 81 10.98 18.56 12.73
C ALA A 81 9.61 19.01 12.16
N GLN A 82 8.57 18.22 12.37
CA GLN A 82 7.21 18.55 11.96
C GLN A 82 6.68 19.81 12.65
N LEU A 83 6.93 19.97 13.95
CA LEU A 83 6.54 21.19 14.68
C LEU A 83 7.23 22.44 14.14
N LEU A 84 8.53 22.35 13.84
CA LEU A 84 9.28 23.46 13.25
C LEU A 84 8.73 23.83 11.87
N GLU A 85 8.34 22.86 11.07
CA GLU A 85 7.73 23.09 9.77
C GLU A 85 6.35 23.74 9.89
N GLN A 86 5.51 23.32 10.81
CA GLN A 86 4.22 23.95 11.11
C GLN A 86 4.39 25.44 11.52
N VAL A 87 5.41 25.73 12.33
CA VAL A 87 5.75 27.12 12.72
C VAL A 87 6.26 27.93 11.53
N ALA A 88 6.98 27.31 10.62
CA ALA A 88 7.49 27.98 9.41
C ALA A 88 6.40 28.26 8.35
N THR A 89 5.29 27.52 8.38
CA THR A 89 4.19 27.65 7.41
C THR A 89 2.83 27.80 8.10
N PRO A 90 2.64 28.85 8.94
CA PRO A 90 1.45 28.98 9.80
C PRO A 90 0.14 29.16 9.02
N ASP A 91 0.22 29.71 7.80
CA ASP A 91 -0.94 29.93 6.93
C ASP A 91 -1.39 28.66 6.18
N ARG A 92 -0.64 27.56 6.32
CA ARG A 92 -0.88 26.28 5.65
C ARG A 92 -0.82 25.13 6.64
N PRO A 93 -1.74 25.12 7.64
CA PRO A 93 -1.66 24.19 8.76
C PRO A 93 -2.00 22.76 8.36
N SER A 94 -1.27 21.80 8.93
CA SER A 94 -1.65 20.41 8.98
C SER A 94 -2.13 20.08 10.39
N VAL A 95 -3.42 19.75 10.54
CA VAL A 95 -4.07 19.43 11.82
C VAL A 95 -4.43 17.93 11.91
N THR A 96 -3.55 17.10 11.39
CA THR A 96 -3.72 15.65 11.33
C THR A 96 -2.94 14.94 12.44
N PRO A 97 -3.28 13.70 12.81
CA PRO A 97 -2.46 12.91 13.71
C PRO A 97 -1.01 12.76 13.22
N GLY A 98 -0.82 12.64 11.91
CA GLY A 98 0.51 12.57 11.29
C GLY A 98 1.38 13.79 11.57
N ALA A 99 0.78 14.98 11.65
CA ALA A 99 1.48 16.23 11.94
C ALA A 99 1.63 16.52 13.43
N LEU A 100 0.68 16.08 14.26
CA LEU A 100 0.57 16.50 15.66
C LEU A 100 1.08 15.47 16.66
N VAL A 101 1.10 14.18 16.32
CA VAL A 101 1.47 13.09 17.23
C VAL A 101 2.89 12.62 16.94
N PRO A 102 3.85 12.88 17.85
CA PRO A 102 5.21 12.38 17.69
C PRO A 102 5.25 10.86 17.50
N GLY A 103 5.98 10.41 16.49
CA GLY A 103 6.12 8.98 16.18
C GLY A 103 5.04 8.39 15.28
N TRP A 104 4.00 9.12 14.93
CA TRP A 104 2.98 8.62 14.01
C TRP A 104 3.55 8.31 12.63
N ASN A 105 4.45 9.15 12.12
CA ASN A 105 5.05 9.03 10.78
C ASN A 105 6.43 8.33 10.78
N VAL A 106 6.83 7.68 11.86
CA VAL A 106 8.18 7.09 11.95
C VAL A 106 8.30 5.80 11.15
N GLY A 107 7.28 4.96 11.17
CA GLY A 107 7.35 3.63 10.61
C GLY A 107 8.24 2.70 11.46
N ASN A 108 8.85 1.68 10.83
CA ASN A 108 9.76 0.79 11.50
C ASN A 108 11.09 1.51 11.84
N PRO A 109 11.43 1.68 13.14
CA PRO A 109 12.61 2.43 13.53
C PRO A 109 13.93 1.80 13.08
N PHE A 110 13.98 0.51 12.80
CA PHE A 110 15.18 -0.16 12.27
C PHE A 110 15.50 0.22 10.82
N ARG A 111 14.59 0.91 10.13
CA ARG A 111 14.80 1.44 8.78
C ARG A 111 15.36 2.87 8.74
N ALA A 112 15.53 3.52 9.89
CA ALA A 112 15.95 4.92 9.94
C ALA A 112 17.35 5.17 9.35
N THR A 113 18.26 4.22 9.49
CA THR A 113 19.64 4.34 8.96
C THR A 113 19.72 4.08 7.44
N TRP A 114 18.60 3.86 6.77
CA TRP A 114 18.59 3.52 5.35
C TRP A 114 19.12 4.65 4.45
N ASP A 115 18.78 5.89 4.77
CA ASP A 115 19.28 7.04 4.01
C ASP A 115 20.80 7.19 4.15
N GLY A 116 21.47 7.40 3.05
CA GLY A 116 22.92 7.50 2.97
C GLY A 116 23.68 6.16 3.08
N THR A 117 23.04 5.08 3.54
CA THR A 117 23.68 3.75 3.69
C THR A 117 23.24 2.74 2.65
N ARG A 118 21.96 2.68 2.33
CA ARG A 118 21.37 1.73 1.37
C ARG A 118 20.69 2.45 0.20
N GLY A 119 20.17 3.63 0.42
CA GLY A 119 19.53 4.46 -0.57
C GLY A 119 19.68 5.94 -0.27
N ARG A 120 18.88 6.74 -0.94
CA ARG A 120 18.83 8.19 -0.77
C ARG A 120 17.38 8.64 -0.70
N MET A 121 17.12 9.52 0.25
CA MET A 121 15.86 10.21 0.40
C MET A 121 16.01 11.70 0.09
N ARG A 122 14.94 12.33 -0.34
CA ARG A 122 14.85 13.78 -0.49
C ARG A 122 13.40 14.21 -0.32
N ASP A 123 13.17 15.05 0.66
CA ASP A 123 11.88 15.68 0.86
C ASP A 123 11.58 16.62 -0.31
N VAL A 124 10.32 16.66 -0.70
CA VAL A 124 9.79 17.51 -1.77
C VAL A 124 8.44 18.06 -1.36
N SER A 125 8.12 19.23 -1.90
CA SER A 125 6.82 19.85 -1.74
C SER A 125 6.28 20.28 -3.09
N PHE A 126 4.99 20.11 -3.29
CA PHE A 126 4.27 20.57 -4.48
C PHE A 126 2.82 20.86 -4.09
N THR A 127 2.06 21.51 -4.93
CA THR A 127 0.63 21.72 -4.67
C THR A 127 -0.20 20.71 -5.42
N ASN A 128 -1.41 20.40 -4.92
CA ASN A 128 -2.42 19.86 -5.81
C ASN A 128 -3.00 20.99 -6.69
N ARG A 129 -3.81 20.63 -7.68
CA ARG A 129 -4.45 21.62 -8.60
C ARG A 129 -5.39 22.61 -7.91
N TYR A 130 -5.76 22.34 -6.67
CA TYR A 130 -6.58 23.21 -5.82
C TYR A 130 -5.75 24.11 -4.91
N GLY A 131 -4.43 24.11 -5.06
CA GLY A 131 -3.53 24.98 -4.32
C GLY A 131 -3.10 24.47 -2.94
N ALA A 132 -3.60 23.31 -2.49
CA ALA A 132 -3.16 22.75 -1.21
C ALA A 132 -1.70 22.27 -1.28
N LEU A 133 -0.90 22.64 -0.29
CA LEU A 133 0.50 22.26 -0.18
C LEU A 133 0.61 20.80 0.22
N LEU A 134 1.14 19.97 -0.67
CA LEU A 134 1.42 18.56 -0.44
C LEU A 134 2.91 18.35 -0.16
N ARG A 135 3.19 17.47 0.79
CA ARG A 135 4.55 17.09 1.17
C ARG A 135 4.77 15.63 0.85
N GLY A 136 5.98 15.30 0.46
CA GLY A 136 6.33 13.93 0.11
C GLY A 136 7.83 13.70 0.10
N THR A 137 8.21 12.47 -0.19
CA THR A 137 9.62 12.05 -0.20
C THR A 137 9.92 11.28 -1.49
N LEU A 138 11.02 11.65 -2.14
CA LEU A 138 11.62 10.88 -3.23
C LEU A 138 12.64 9.89 -2.68
N TYR A 139 12.62 8.67 -3.20
CA TYR A 139 13.56 7.60 -2.87
C TYR A 139 14.30 7.13 -4.11
N ALA A 140 15.59 6.89 -3.99
CA ALA A 140 16.43 6.38 -5.08
C ALA A 140 17.58 5.52 -4.54
N PRO A 141 18.15 4.62 -5.36
CA PRO A 141 19.35 3.88 -4.96
C PRO A 141 20.56 4.82 -4.80
N LEU A 142 21.52 4.40 -4.00
CA LEU A 142 22.82 5.05 -3.91
C LEU A 142 23.51 5.12 -5.29
N PRO A 143 24.40 6.07 -5.51
CA PRO A 143 25.29 6.04 -6.66
C PRO A 143 26.10 4.73 -6.68
N ARG A 144 26.13 4.05 -7.82
CA ARG A 144 26.86 2.76 -8.01
C ARG A 144 26.31 1.59 -7.17
N ALA A 145 25.11 1.70 -6.60
CA ALA A 145 24.49 0.62 -5.87
C ALA A 145 24.37 -0.67 -6.69
N ARG A 146 24.31 -1.79 -5.98
CA ARG A 146 23.97 -3.09 -6.54
C ARG A 146 22.61 -3.51 -6.00
N ASP A 147 21.81 -4.09 -6.85
CA ASP A 147 20.57 -4.73 -6.47
C ASP A 147 20.86 -5.84 -5.44
N PRO A 148 20.31 -5.78 -4.23
CA PRO A 148 20.67 -6.67 -3.13
C PRO A 148 20.19 -8.12 -3.34
N TYR A 149 19.30 -8.35 -4.31
CA TYR A 149 18.78 -9.67 -4.62
C TYR A 149 19.54 -10.36 -5.76
N THR A 150 20.06 -9.58 -6.70
CA THR A 150 20.74 -10.12 -7.89
C THR A 150 22.24 -9.83 -7.92
N GLY A 151 22.74 -8.96 -7.06
CA GLY A 151 24.12 -8.47 -7.07
C GLY A 151 24.47 -7.59 -8.28
N LYS A 152 23.55 -7.42 -9.23
CA LYS A 152 23.79 -6.64 -10.45
C LYS A 152 23.85 -5.15 -10.14
N ARG A 153 24.78 -4.45 -10.79
CA ARG A 153 24.88 -2.99 -10.64
C ARG A 153 23.63 -2.30 -11.19
N ILE A 154 23.07 -1.36 -10.42
CA ILE A 154 21.99 -0.49 -10.86
C ILE A 154 22.62 0.59 -11.73
N GLN A 155 22.19 0.68 -12.98
CA GLN A 155 22.74 1.58 -13.97
C GLN A 155 21.65 2.27 -14.79
N GLY A 156 21.98 3.44 -15.32
CA GLY A 156 21.09 4.19 -16.21
C GLY A 156 19.98 4.93 -15.47
N ARG A 157 18.93 5.24 -16.21
CA ARG A 157 17.73 5.84 -15.68
C ARG A 157 16.80 4.77 -15.14
N LEU A 158 15.96 5.15 -14.20
CA LEU A 158 15.14 4.26 -13.37
C LEU A 158 13.68 4.35 -13.77
N PRO A 159 12.93 3.25 -13.79
CA PRO A 159 11.49 3.29 -13.81
C PRO A 159 10.95 4.06 -12.60
N GLY A 160 9.75 4.63 -12.75
CA GLY A 160 9.09 5.42 -11.71
C GLY A 160 8.03 4.63 -10.95
N VAL A 161 7.84 4.98 -9.69
CA VAL A 161 6.73 4.49 -8.85
C VAL A 161 6.20 5.67 -8.06
N VAL A 162 4.88 5.84 -8.05
CA VAL A 162 4.18 6.79 -7.17
C VAL A 162 3.31 5.97 -6.22
N ILE A 163 3.43 6.23 -4.93
CA ILE A 163 2.65 5.54 -3.87
C ILE A 163 1.68 6.54 -3.27
N THR A 164 0.39 6.24 -3.34
CA THR A 164 -0.70 6.98 -2.72
C THR A 164 -1.15 6.26 -1.45
N GLU A 165 -1.12 6.96 -0.35
CA GLU A 165 -1.47 6.43 0.97
C GLU A 165 -2.95 6.09 1.13
N GLY A 166 -3.30 5.43 2.26
CA GLY A 166 -4.68 5.17 2.65
C GLY A 166 -5.33 6.35 3.38
N SER A 167 -6.66 6.33 3.52
CA SER A 167 -7.43 7.37 4.18
C SER A 167 -7.34 7.29 5.70
N VAL A 168 -7.84 8.33 6.34
CA VAL A 168 -8.03 8.52 7.79
C VAL A 168 -6.74 8.21 8.56
N GLN A 169 -5.98 9.25 8.83
CA GLN A 169 -4.72 9.19 9.57
C GLN A 169 -3.56 8.51 8.81
N GLY A 170 -3.67 8.34 7.50
CA GLY A 170 -2.54 7.93 6.67
C GLY A 170 -1.41 8.95 6.71
N SER A 171 -0.22 8.51 6.41
CA SER A 171 0.91 9.37 6.09
C SER A 171 1.89 8.63 5.18
N GLU A 172 2.62 9.38 4.39
CA GLU A 172 3.62 8.82 3.46
C GLU A 172 4.70 8.01 4.19
N GLY A 173 5.00 8.39 5.44
CA GLY A 173 5.96 7.69 6.28
C GLY A 173 5.58 6.24 6.59
N MET A 174 4.30 5.92 6.57
CA MET A 174 3.80 4.54 6.79
C MET A 174 4.10 3.61 5.61
N TYR A 175 4.45 4.14 4.45
CA TYR A 175 4.78 3.38 3.23
C TYR A 175 6.28 3.43 2.90
N ARG A 176 7.07 4.07 3.74
CA ARG A 176 8.53 4.20 3.60
C ARG A 176 9.21 2.84 3.41
N TRP A 177 8.76 1.82 4.09
CA TRP A 177 9.30 0.47 3.98
C TRP A 177 9.26 -0.06 2.55
N LEU A 178 8.14 0.11 1.84
CA LEU A 178 7.99 -0.34 0.46
C LEU A 178 8.78 0.55 -0.51
N ALA A 179 8.75 1.87 -0.28
CA ALA A 179 9.51 2.81 -1.08
C ALA A 179 11.03 2.55 -1.02
N GLN A 180 11.56 2.25 0.17
CA GLN A 180 12.95 1.87 0.37
C GLN A 180 13.30 0.56 -0.33
N ASP A 181 12.48 -0.47 -0.16
CA ASP A 181 12.68 -1.78 -0.80
C ASP A 181 12.72 -1.65 -2.34
N LEU A 182 11.82 -0.85 -2.91
CA LEU A 182 11.78 -0.59 -4.35
C LEU A 182 12.98 0.24 -4.82
N ALA A 183 13.37 1.26 -4.06
CA ALA A 183 14.54 2.07 -4.40
C ALA A 183 15.82 1.22 -4.46
N GLU A 184 16.02 0.30 -3.52
CA GLU A 184 17.16 -0.65 -3.54
C GLU A 184 17.15 -1.55 -4.78
N ARG A 185 15.99 -1.80 -5.37
CA ARG A 185 15.84 -2.54 -6.62
C ARG A 185 16.04 -1.66 -7.87
N GLY A 186 16.31 -0.38 -7.68
CA GLY A 186 16.56 0.56 -8.77
C GLY A 186 15.30 1.11 -9.41
N TYR A 187 14.38 1.56 -8.58
CA TYR A 187 13.26 2.43 -8.95
C TYR A 187 13.50 3.83 -8.40
N LEU A 188 12.93 4.83 -9.05
CA LEU A 188 12.71 6.14 -8.48
C LEU A 188 11.29 6.15 -7.92
N VAL A 189 11.15 6.36 -6.62
CA VAL A 189 9.86 6.26 -5.93
C VAL A 189 9.51 7.62 -5.35
N LEU A 190 8.25 8.02 -5.46
CA LEU A 190 7.63 9.14 -4.75
C LEU A 190 6.56 8.58 -3.82
N THR A 191 6.65 8.90 -2.54
CA THR A 191 5.54 8.86 -1.59
C THR A 191 5.13 10.30 -1.29
N TYR A 192 3.90 10.53 -0.92
CA TYR A 192 3.40 11.86 -0.57
C TYR A 192 2.19 11.76 0.33
N ASP A 193 1.98 12.76 1.15
CA ASP A 193 0.78 12.93 1.95
C ASP A 193 -0.31 13.58 1.08
N VAL A 194 -1.46 12.92 0.97
CA VAL A 194 -2.65 13.49 0.33
C VAL A 194 -3.14 14.68 1.16
N GLN A 195 -3.80 15.66 0.55
CA GLN A 195 -4.39 16.78 1.28
C GLN A 195 -5.24 16.29 2.46
N GLY A 196 -5.00 16.84 3.63
CA GLY A 196 -5.70 16.48 4.87
C GLY A 196 -5.12 15.26 5.57
N GLN A 197 -3.95 14.77 5.16
CA GLN A 197 -3.25 13.67 5.80
C GLN A 197 -1.79 13.99 6.05
N GLY A 198 -1.14 13.18 6.90
CA GLY A 198 0.27 13.30 7.22
C GLY A 198 0.67 14.71 7.60
N THR A 199 1.64 15.26 6.88
CA THR A 199 2.15 16.63 7.05
C THR A 199 1.66 17.60 5.97
N SER A 200 0.85 17.15 5.03
CA SER A 200 0.24 18.00 4.01
C SER A 200 -0.82 18.94 4.59
N GLU A 201 -1.05 20.04 3.91
CA GLU A 201 -2.06 21.03 4.29
C GLU A 201 -3.43 20.38 4.43
N THR A 202 -4.13 20.67 5.53
CA THR A 202 -5.44 20.09 5.79
C THR A 202 -6.56 20.89 5.15
N LEU A 203 -6.50 22.21 5.27
CA LEU A 203 -7.54 23.10 4.76
C LEU A 203 -7.25 23.48 3.31
N PRO A 204 -8.28 23.61 2.47
CA PRO A 204 -8.05 24.09 1.11
C PRO A 204 -7.67 25.55 1.12
N HIS A 205 -6.76 25.92 0.27
CA HIS A 205 -6.33 27.31 0.14
C HIS A 205 -7.38 28.18 -0.58
N ASP A 206 -8.17 27.59 -1.44
CA ASP A 206 -9.25 28.25 -2.20
C ASP A 206 -10.66 28.12 -1.61
N GLY A 207 -10.80 27.42 -0.49
CA GLY A 207 -12.07 27.29 0.22
C GLY A 207 -13.05 26.27 -0.37
N THR A 208 -12.68 25.46 -1.34
CA THR A 208 -13.59 24.54 -2.08
C THR A 208 -13.69 23.15 -1.49
N LEU A 209 -13.57 22.98 -0.19
CA LEU A 209 -13.74 21.66 0.43
C LEU A 209 -15.18 21.18 0.45
N ASN A 210 -15.41 20.05 -0.19
CA ASN A 210 -16.61 19.26 -0.02
C ASN A 210 -16.34 18.13 1.00
N GLY A 211 -16.50 18.43 2.29
CA GLY A 211 -16.31 17.45 3.36
C GLY A 211 -14.87 17.34 3.89
N VAL A 212 -14.55 16.21 4.53
CA VAL A 212 -13.23 15.95 5.12
C VAL A 212 -12.26 15.45 4.05
N PRO A 213 -11.17 16.16 3.72
CA PRO A 213 -10.31 15.80 2.58
C PRO A 213 -9.77 14.38 2.65
N SER A 214 -9.40 13.91 3.84
CA SER A 214 -8.88 12.56 4.07
C SER A 214 -9.89 11.44 3.85
N GLN A 215 -11.14 11.76 3.53
CA GLN A 215 -12.21 10.79 3.27
C GLN A 215 -12.83 10.94 1.87
N GLN A 216 -12.33 11.87 1.06
CA GLN A 216 -12.86 12.15 -0.28
C GLN A 216 -12.06 11.39 -1.33
N ILE A 217 -12.69 10.44 -2.02
CA ILE A 217 -12.02 9.68 -3.09
C ILE A 217 -11.42 10.59 -4.17
N ASP A 218 -12.14 11.63 -4.55
CA ASP A 218 -11.70 12.57 -5.57
C ASP A 218 -10.39 13.27 -5.19
N ASN A 219 -10.18 13.54 -3.90
CA ASN A 219 -8.94 14.13 -3.40
C ASN A 219 -7.74 13.16 -3.55
N PHE A 220 -7.96 11.86 -3.40
CA PHE A 220 -6.94 10.84 -3.63
C PHE A 220 -6.65 10.63 -5.12
N VAL A 221 -7.69 10.65 -5.95
CA VAL A 221 -7.55 10.57 -7.42
C VAL A 221 -6.75 11.77 -7.93
N VAL A 222 -7.20 12.98 -7.61
CA VAL A 222 -6.52 14.23 -8.00
C VAL A 222 -5.11 14.28 -7.43
N GLY A 223 -4.92 13.92 -6.17
CA GLY A 223 -3.60 13.85 -5.55
C GLY A 223 -2.65 12.88 -6.28
N THR A 224 -3.15 11.74 -6.74
CA THR A 224 -2.36 10.76 -7.51
C THR A 224 -1.96 11.33 -8.89
N GLU A 225 -2.89 11.96 -9.62
CA GLU A 225 -2.61 12.57 -10.92
C GLU A 225 -1.63 13.75 -10.81
N ASP A 226 -1.79 14.58 -9.76
CA ASP A 226 -0.92 15.73 -9.51
C ASP A 226 0.48 15.28 -9.07
N ALA A 227 0.56 14.22 -8.22
CA ALA A 227 1.84 13.59 -7.88
C ALA A 227 2.54 12.99 -9.11
N LEU A 228 1.81 12.34 -10.02
CA LEU A 228 2.34 11.88 -11.31
C LEU A 228 2.86 13.05 -12.16
N SER A 229 2.14 14.17 -12.17
CA SER A 229 2.51 15.37 -12.91
C SER A 229 3.78 16.01 -12.33
N PHE A 230 3.86 16.14 -11.00
CA PHE A 230 5.07 16.58 -10.33
C PHE A 230 6.24 15.61 -10.57
N PHE A 231 6.03 14.30 -10.39
CA PHE A 231 7.04 13.27 -10.58
C PHE A 231 7.68 13.32 -11.98
N THR A 232 6.87 13.61 -13.00
CA THR A 232 7.33 13.67 -14.39
C THR A 232 7.83 15.04 -14.82
N SER A 233 7.72 16.06 -13.98
CA SER A 233 8.12 17.43 -14.29
C SER A 233 9.64 17.59 -14.45
N THR A 234 10.06 18.68 -15.11
CA THR A 234 11.46 18.99 -15.41
C THR A 234 11.66 20.50 -15.44
N PRO A 235 12.90 21.02 -15.44
CA PRO A 235 13.13 22.44 -15.64
C PRO A 235 12.59 23.02 -16.95
N ARG A 236 12.39 22.18 -17.99
CA ARG A 236 11.82 22.61 -19.28
C ARG A 236 10.30 22.51 -19.31
N ASN A 237 9.73 21.70 -18.45
CA ASN A 237 8.30 21.53 -18.24
C ASN A 237 8.08 21.47 -16.73
N PRO A 238 8.12 22.62 -16.05
CA PRO A 238 7.99 22.70 -14.60
C PRO A 238 6.59 22.28 -14.18
N TYR A 239 6.47 21.87 -12.94
CA TYR A 239 5.16 21.65 -12.34
C TYR A 239 4.51 23.00 -12.05
N PRO A 240 3.22 23.20 -12.35
CA PRO A 240 2.55 24.47 -12.08
C PRO A 240 2.56 24.81 -10.59
N ASP A 241 2.89 26.03 -10.26
CA ASP A 241 2.65 26.57 -8.93
C ASP A 241 1.18 27.02 -8.81
N HIS A 242 0.45 26.42 -7.92
CA HIS A 242 -0.94 26.78 -7.63
C HIS A 242 -1.03 27.67 -6.37
N GLY A 243 -0.17 28.68 -6.27
CA GLY A 243 -0.24 29.70 -5.21
C GLY A 243 0.57 29.39 -3.95
N ALA A 244 1.60 28.56 -4.03
CA ALA A 244 2.49 28.26 -2.90
C ALA A 244 3.87 28.96 -3.00
N GLY A 245 4.22 29.53 -4.14
CA GLY A 245 5.46 30.30 -4.34
C GLY A 245 6.72 29.49 -4.01
N ASP A 246 7.59 30.05 -3.18
CA ASP A 246 8.87 29.44 -2.80
C ASP A 246 8.74 28.22 -1.86
N LEU A 247 7.53 27.86 -1.44
CA LEU A 247 7.28 26.70 -0.58
C LEU A 247 7.33 25.38 -1.34
N VAL A 248 7.34 25.41 -2.68
CA VAL A 248 7.27 24.22 -3.52
C VAL A 248 8.49 24.04 -4.41
N ASP A 249 8.81 22.79 -4.69
CA ASP A 249 9.78 22.45 -5.74
C ASP A 249 9.14 22.69 -7.12
N ALA A 250 9.75 23.57 -7.94
CA ALA A 250 9.26 23.86 -9.28
C ALA A 250 9.26 22.65 -10.22
N HIS A 251 9.96 21.59 -9.89
CA HIS A 251 10.00 20.34 -10.65
C HIS A 251 10.65 19.24 -9.82
N ASN A 252 10.46 17.99 -10.23
CA ASN A 252 11.13 16.85 -9.62
C ASN A 252 12.66 17.03 -9.62
N PRO A 253 13.29 17.21 -8.46
CA PRO A 253 14.74 17.46 -8.37
C PRO A 253 15.59 16.29 -8.90
N TRP A 254 15.01 15.08 -8.97
CA TRP A 254 15.65 13.89 -9.52
C TRP A 254 15.14 13.52 -10.92
N HIS A 255 14.52 14.43 -11.65
CA HIS A 255 13.98 14.23 -13.00
C HIS A 255 14.97 13.57 -13.97
N ARG A 256 16.29 13.81 -13.83
CA ARG A 256 17.33 13.19 -14.68
C ARG A 256 17.53 11.70 -14.40
N ARG A 257 17.08 11.22 -13.24
CA ARG A 257 17.17 9.80 -12.88
C ARG A 257 16.00 9.00 -13.44
N PHE A 258 14.87 9.60 -13.68
CA PHE A 258 13.70 8.94 -14.24
C PHE A 258 13.90 8.60 -15.73
N ASP A 259 13.52 7.37 -16.12
CA ASP A 259 13.58 6.91 -17.50
C ASP A 259 12.33 7.30 -18.28
N ARG A 260 12.44 8.37 -19.06
CA ARG A 260 11.39 8.89 -19.93
C ARG A 260 11.37 8.29 -21.32
N ARG A 261 12.32 7.40 -21.62
CA ARG A 261 12.36 6.78 -22.95
C ARG A 261 11.18 5.85 -23.11
N PRO A 262 10.49 5.90 -24.24
CA PRO A 262 9.41 4.96 -24.52
C PRO A 262 9.89 3.52 -24.35
N ASP A 263 9.07 2.70 -23.69
CA ASP A 263 9.31 1.28 -23.62
C ASP A 263 9.16 0.66 -25.01
N ARG A 264 10.08 -0.22 -25.36
CA ARG A 264 10.02 -0.96 -26.63
C ARG A 264 9.01 -2.13 -26.59
N ARG A 265 8.52 -2.44 -25.41
CA ARG A 265 7.54 -3.49 -25.13
C ARG A 265 6.34 -2.86 -24.43
N PRO A 266 5.46 -2.18 -25.21
CA PRO A 266 4.26 -1.62 -24.61
C PRO A 266 3.41 -2.74 -23.98
N ASN A 267 2.65 -2.39 -22.96
CA ASN A 267 1.68 -3.30 -22.37
C ASN A 267 0.50 -3.53 -23.34
N ALA A 268 -0.49 -4.32 -22.92
CA ALA A 268 -1.65 -4.64 -23.75
C ALA A 268 -2.45 -3.39 -24.18
N ALA A 269 -2.43 -2.33 -23.37
CA ALA A 269 -3.05 -1.04 -23.69
C ALA A 269 -2.19 -0.13 -24.58
N GLY A 270 -1.06 -0.62 -25.10
CA GLY A 270 -0.15 0.17 -25.94
C GLY A 270 0.68 1.21 -25.19
N ARG A 271 0.65 1.24 -23.87
CA ARG A 271 1.38 2.22 -23.06
C ARG A 271 2.87 1.92 -23.03
N THR A 272 3.66 2.95 -23.25
CA THR A 272 5.12 2.86 -23.39
C THR A 272 5.89 3.50 -22.24
N THR A 273 5.21 4.02 -21.24
CA THR A 273 5.83 4.59 -20.05
C THR A 273 6.39 3.51 -19.15
N ARG A 274 7.19 3.91 -18.16
CA ARG A 274 7.72 3.02 -17.13
C ARG A 274 7.38 3.53 -15.75
N ILE A 275 6.08 3.76 -15.55
CA ILE A 275 5.53 4.23 -14.28
C ILE A 275 4.52 3.21 -13.76
N ALA A 276 4.67 2.82 -12.51
CA ALA A 276 3.65 2.16 -11.72
C ALA A 276 3.04 3.12 -10.71
N ILE A 277 1.78 2.93 -10.41
CA ILE A 277 1.13 3.53 -9.25
C ILE A 277 0.77 2.43 -8.26
N ILE A 278 0.96 2.73 -6.98
CA ILE A 278 0.63 1.84 -5.86
C ILE A 278 -0.28 2.63 -4.94
N GLY A 279 -1.37 2.02 -4.49
CA GLY A 279 -2.26 2.67 -3.52
C GLY A 279 -2.70 1.72 -2.43
N HIS A 280 -3.00 2.25 -1.25
CA HIS A 280 -3.55 1.50 -0.13
C HIS A 280 -4.92 2.05 0.25
N SER A 281 -5.89 1.19 0.59
CA SER A 281 -7.20 1.60 1.09
C SER A 281 -7.90 2.56 0.11
N LEU A 282 -8.24 3.78 0.50
CA LEU A 282 -8.79 4.78 -0.39
C LEU A 282 -7.81 5.17 -1.51
N GLY A 283 -6.51 5.15 -1.23
CA GLY A 283 -5.48 5.26 -2.27
C GLY A 283 -5.49 4.09 -3.25
N ALA A 284 -5.85 2.87 -2.83
CA ALA A 284 -6.04 1.73 -3.74
C ALA A 284 -7.22 1.96 -4.69
N ALA A 285 -8.33 2.49 -4.17
CA ALA A 285 -9.46 2.89 -5.01
C ALA A 285 -9.06 3.99 -6.02
N ALA A 286 -8.30 4.99 -5.58
CA ALA A 286 -7.81 6.06 -6.44
C ALA A 286 -6.90 5.53 -7.56
N VAL A 287 -5.89 4.71 -7.25
CA VAL A 287 -5.00 4.16 -8.28
C VAL A 287 -5.72 3.21 -9.22
N THR A 288 -6.77 2.54 -8.76
CA THR A 288 -7.64 1.71 -9.61
C THR A 288 -8.40 2.57 -10.63
N GLN A 289 -8.85 3.74 -10.25
CA GLN A 289 -9.47 4.70 -11.17
C GLN A 289 -8.44 5.30 -12.13
N VAL A 290 -7.34 5.84 -11.61
CA VAL A 290 -6.30 6.53 -12.39
C VAL A 290 -5.64 5.62 -13.43
N GLN A 291 -5.56 4.30 -13.21
CA GLN A 291 -5.00 3.36 -14.18
C GLN A 291 -5.75 3.36 -15.52
N GLY A 292 -7.05 3.64 -15.50
CA GLY A 292 -7.88 3.71 -16.70
C GLY A 292 -7.77 5.04 -17.45
N THR A 293 -7.57 6.14 -16.71
CA THR A 293 -7.65 7.51 -17.24
C THR A 293 -6.29 8.15 -17.54
N ASP A 294 -5.23 7.82 -16.81
CA ASP A 294 -3.91 8.39 -16.99
C ASP A 294 -2.99 7.49 -17.84
N GLU A 295 -2.70 7.93 -19.07
CA GLU A 295 -1.87 7.18 -20.01
C GLU A 295 -0.40 7.01 -19.56
N ARG A 296 0.03 7.75 -18.55
CA ARG A 296 1.38 7.60 -17.98
C ARG A 296 1.52 6.34 -17.12
N VAL A 297 0.43 5.69 -16.74
CA VAL A 297 0.44 4.51 -15.89
C VAL A 297 0.56 3.24 -16.72
N SER A 298 1.56 2.43 -16.48
CA SER A 298 1.79 1.16 -17.17
C SER A 298 1.36 -0.08 -16.40
N THR A 299 1.26 0.02 -15.07
CA THR A 299 0.76 -1.04 -14.20
C THR A 299 0.33 -0.47 -12.86
N VAL A 300 -0.58 -1.15 -12.19
CA VAL A 300 -1.10 -0.75 -10.89
C VAL A 300 -0.86 -1.84 -9.84
N VAL A 301 -0.67 -1.41 -8.59
CA VAL A 301 -0.69 -2.28 -7.41
C VAL A 301 -1.71 -1.71 -6.43
N ALA A 302 -2.72 -2.50 -6.10
CA ALA A 302 -3.72 -2.15 -5.12
C ALA A 302 -3.50 -2.95 -3.82
N LEU A 303 -3.30 -2.23 -2.74
CA LEU A 303 -3.14 -2.77 -1.41
C LEU A 303 -4.45 -2.53 -0.65
N ASP A 304 -5.25 -3.54 -0.53
CA ASP A 304 -6.54 -3.65 0.12
C ASP A 304 -7.51 -2.46 -0.10
N LYS A 305 -8.18 -2.33 -1.29
CA LYS A 305 -8.46 -3.41 -2.26
C LYS A 305 -8.36 -2.92 -3.71
N LEU A 306 -8.17 -3.87 -4.63
CA LEU A 306 -8.47 -3.64 -6.03
C LEU A 306 -10.00 -3.62 -6.20
N GLY A 307 -10.57 -2.46 -6.51
CA GLY A 307 -12.01 -2.26 -6.62
C GLY A 307 -12.41 -1.74 -8.00
N LEU A 308 -13.67 -1.91 -8.38
CA LEU A 308 -14.20 -1.46 -9.67
C LEU A 308 -15.08 -0.23 -9.58
N SER A 309 -15.38 0.24 -8.38
CA SER A 309 -16.34 1.32 -8.19
C SER A 309 -15.92 2.26 -7.05
N THR A 310 -16.22 3.53 -7.22
CA THR A 310 -16.05 4.55 -6.18
C THR A 310 -17.08 4.44 -5.06
N SER A 311 -18.17 3.68 -5.25
CA SER A 311 -19.26 3.70 -4.28
C SER A 311 -18.91 2.89 -3.04
N SER A 312 -18.91 3.55 -1.91
CA SER A 312 -19.05 2.96 -0.58
C SER A 312 -20.52 2.93 -0.11
N GLY A 313 -21.48 3.17 -0.99
CA GLY A 313 -22.90 3.36 -0.63
C GLY A 313 -23.91 2.90 -1.69
N THR A 314 -25.15 3.26 -1.51
CA THR A 314 -26.34 2.84 -2.30
C THR A 314 -26.41 3.42 -3.71
N ASP A 315 -25.58 4.39 -4.04
CA ASP A 315 -25.51 4.95 -5.39
C ASP A 315 -24.50 4.15 -6.21
N ALA A 316 -24.88 3.77 -7.43
CA ALA A 316 -23.98 3.11 -8.38
C ALA A 316 -22.86 4.09 -8.73
N GLY A 317 -21.71 3.94 -8.08
CA GLY A 317 -20.51 4.71 -8.40
C GLY A 317 -20.04 4.43 -9.81
N GLU A 318 -19.14 5.28 -10.28
CA GLU A 318 -18.49 5.09 -11.58
C GLU A 318 -17.74 3.74 -11.58
N VAL A 319 -18.01 2.93 -12.60
CA VAL A 319 -17.36 1.63 -12.79
C VAL A 319 -16.12 1.83 -13.65
N PHE A 320 -14.98 1.36 -13.18
CA PHE A 320 -13.70 1.50 -13.89
C PHE A 320 -13.43 0.30 -14.78
N GLU A 321 -12.92 0.58 -15.97
CA GLU A 321 -12.46 -0.47 -16.86
C GLU A 321 -11.02 -0.89 -16.54
N PRO A 322 -10.73 -2.20 -16.46
CA PRO A 322 -9.37 -2.72 -16.40
C PRO A 322 -8.60 -2.40 -17.68
N VAL A 323 -7.52 -1.62 -17.57
CA VAL A 323 -6.72 -1.20 -18.74
C VAL A 323 -5.29 -1.71 -18.65
N VAL A 324 -4.66 -1.61 -17.46
CA VAL A 324 -3.27 -2.01 -17.29
C VAL A 324 -3.15 -3.21 -16.36
N PRO A 325 -2.05 -3.99 -16.44
CA PRO A 325 -1.81 -5.10 -15.52
C PRO A 325 -1.93 -4.69 -14.04
N ALA A 326 -2.63 -5.49 -13.24
CA ALA A 326 -2.93 -5.19 -11.84
C ALA A 326 -2.48 -6.29 -10.88
N LEU A 327 -1.74 -5.91 -9.84
CA LEU A 327 -1.48 -6.73 -8.67
C LEU A 327 -2.38 -6.27 -7.53
N ALA A 328 -3.25 -7.16 -7.04
CA ALA A 328 -4.02 -6.97 -5.84
C ALA A 328 -3.37 -7.73 -4.67
N VAL A 329 -3.10 -7.05 -3.56
CA VAL A 329 -2.73 -7.70 -2.30
C VAL A 329 -3.80 -7.31 -1.29
N GLN A 330 -4.62 -8.28 -0.88
CA GLN A 330 -5.82 -8.01 -0.10
C GLN A 330 -5.75 -8.72 1.25
N SER A 331 -6.23 -8.06 2.28
CA SER A 331 -6.17 -8.60 3.64
C SER A 331 -7.24 -9.66 3.88
N GLU A 332 -6.90 -10.61 4.74
CA GLU A 332 -7.79 -11.69 5.20
C GLU A 332 -8.83 -11.16 6.18
N TYR A 333 -8.42 -10.31 7.11
CA TYR A 333 -9.28 -9.60 8.04
C TYR A 333 -9.43 -8.12 7.64
N GLY A 334 -10.47 -7.46 8.13
CA GLY A 334 -10.59 -6.00 8.04
C GLY A 334 -9.76 -5.28 9.11
N PHE A 335 -10.37 -4.31 9.78
CA PHE A 335 -9.76 -3.66 10.94
C PHE A 335 -9.83 -4.50 12.21
N THR A 336 -10.78 -5.44 12.28
CA THR A 336 -11.03 -6.28 13.44
C THR A 336 -10.60 -7.71 13.13
N VAL A 337 -9.78 -8.26 14.02
CA VAL A 337 -9.37 -9.67 13.98
C VAL A 337 -10.19 -10.44 15.01
N GLY A 338 -10.92 -11.44 14.55
CA GLY A 338 -11.76 -12.26 15.41
C GLY A 338 -12.18 -13.56 14.72
N PRO A 339 -12.76 -14.50 15.47
CA PRO A 339 -13.26 -15.75 14.92
C PRO A 339 -14.31 -15.50 13.84
N TRP A 340 -14.22 -16.21 12.73
CA TRP A 340 -15.10 -16.02 11.57
C TRP A 340 -16.59 -16.15 11.89
N PHE A 341 -16.96 -17.04 12.80
CA PHE A 341 -18.36 -17.18 13.21
C PHE A 341 -18.93 -15.96 13.95
N ALA A 342 -18.06 -15.13 14.54
CA ALA A 342 -18.45 -13.95 15.33
C ALA A 342 -18.15 -12.62 14.60
N ALA A 343 -17.07 -12.57 13.85
CA ALA A 343 -16.55 -11.34 13.29
C ALA A 343 -15.89 -11.57 11.93
N GLY A 344 -16.53 -12.33 11.06
CA GLY A 344 -16.00 -12.70 9.76
C GLY A 344 -15.85 -11.52 8.80
N GLY A 345 -14.77 -11.55 8.05
CA GLY A 345 -14.61 -10.73 6.88
C GLY A 345 -13.67 -9.53 6.99
N SER A 346 -13.23 -9.06 5.83
CA SER A 346 -12.43 -7.86 5.66
C SER A 346 -13.31 -6.59 5.61
N SER A 347 -14.28 -6.49 6.51
CA SER A 347 -15.19 -5.35 6.63
C SER A 347 -14.75 -4.43 7.77
N ILE A 348 -14.98 -3.13 7.59
CA ILE A 348 -14.89 -2.15 8.68
C ILE A 348 -15.90 -2.51 9.79
N THR A 349 -17.05 -3.07 9.39
CA THR A 349 -18.07 -3.56 10.30
C THR A 349 -18.14 -5.08 10.18
N PRO A 350 -17.43 -5.84 11.03
CA PRO A 350 -17.43 -7.28 10.96
C PRO A 350 -18.85 -7.84 11.16
N GLN A 351 -19.21 -8.80 10.30
CA GLN A 351 -20.48 -9.50 10.40
C GLN A 351 -20.24 -10.97 10.76
N PRO A 352 -21.08 -11.58 11.60
CA PRO A 352 -21.01 -13.00 11.85
C PRO A 352 -21.10 -13.81 10.56
N SER A 353 -20.26 -14.82 10.43
CA SER A 353 -20.26 -15.75 9.30
C SER A 353 -20.29 -17.21 9.81
N PRO A 354 -21.46 -17.70 10.27
CA PRO A 354 -21.58 -19.04 10.84
C PRO A 354 -21.26 -20.18 9.86
N GLN A 355 -21.38 -19.90 8.56
CA GLN A 355 -21.07 -20.85 7.48
C GLN A 355 -19.60 -20.76 7.02
N GLY A 356 -18.80 -19.90 7.68
CA GLY A 356 -17.46 -19.55 7.23
C GLY A 356 -17.46 -18.47 6.16
N PRO A 357 -16.27 -17.97 5.78
CA PRO A 357 -16.12 -16.97 4.74
C PRO A 357 -16.41 -17.55 3.36
N ASP A 358 -16.91 -16.71 2.43
CA ASP A 358 -16.97 -17.04 1.01
C ASP A 358 -15.55 -17.02 0.42
N PRO A 359 -15.00 -18.13 -0.06
CA PRO A 359 -13.63 -18.17 -0.60
C PRO A 359 -13.40 -17.22 -1.78
N ARG A 360 -14.44 -16.88 -2.54
CA ARG A 360 -14.36 -16.03 -3.74
C ARG A 360 -14.49 -14.54 -3.44
N ARG A 361 -14.80 -14.15 -2.21
CA ARG A 361 -15.07 -12.76 -1.86
C ARG A 361 -13.97 -11.80 -2.35
N GLU A 362 -12.70 -12.13 -2.12
CA GLU A 362 -11.60 -11.26 -2.48
C GLU A 362 -11.35 -11.20 -3.99
N ARG A 363 -11.67 -12.26 -4.72
CA ARG A 363 -11.63 -12.26 -6.19
C ARG A 363 -12.71 -11.35 -6.80
N ALA A 364 -13.90 -11.39 -6.22
CA ALA A 364 -15.06 -10.65 -6.74
C ALA A 364 -14.92 -9.13 -6.61
N THR A 365 -13.97 -8.61 -5.81
CA THR A 365 -13.79 -7.17 -5.65
C THR A 365 -13.24 -6.49 -6.92
N GLY A 366 -12.32 -7.13 -7.63
CA GLY A 366 -11.74 -6.57 -8.84
C GLY A 366 -11.00 -7.60 -9.71
N TYR A 367 -10.34 -8.60 -9.11
CA TYR A 367 -9.55 -9.56 -9.85
C TYR A 367 -10.33 -10.24 -10.99
N ASP A 368 -11.56 -10.70 -10.73
CA ASP A 368 -12.38 -11.36 -11.74
C ASP A 368 -12.68 -10.44 -12.93
N ALA A 369 -12.89 -9.16 -12.72
CA ALA A 369 -13.10 -8.21 -13.81
C ALA A 369 -11.85 -7.98 -14.67
N TRP A 370 -10.65 -7.92 -14.06
CA TRP A 370 -9.39 -7.87 -14.81
C TRP A 370 -9.18 -9.11 -15.66
N ARG A 371 -9.42 -10.29 -15.08
CA ARG A 371 -9.37 -11.57 -15.80
C ARG A 371 -10.35 -11.59 -16.96
N ASP A 372 -11.61 -11.19 -16.73
CA ASP A 372 -12.68 -11.22 -17.74
C ASP A 372 -12.43 -10.19 -18.85
N ALA A 373 -11.74 -9.09 -18.56
CA ALA A 373 -11.26 -8.15 -19.55
C ALA A 373 -10.00 -8.64 -20.31
N GLY A 374 -9.44 -9.80 -19.94
CA GLY A 374 -8.23 -10.35 -20.57
C GLY A 374 -6.95 -9.54 -20.24
N VAL A 375 -6.97 -8.79 -19.15
CA VAL A 375 -5.83 -8.00 -18.66
C VAL A 375 -5.10 -8.77 -17.57
N ASP A 376 -3.78 -8.85 -17.68
CA ASP A 376 -2.96 -9.56 -16.71
C ASP A 376 -3.26 -9.08 -15.28
N SER A 377 -3.57 -10.01 -14.41
CA SER A 377 -3.90 -9.72 -13.00
C SER A 377 -3.42 -10.82 -12.06
N MET A 378 -3.13 -10.42 -10.84
CA MET A 378 -2.78 -11.34 -9.77
C MET A 378 -3.42 -10.88 -8.47
N LEU A 379 -4.00 -11.81 -7.74
CA LEU A 379 -4.52 -11.62 -6.39
C LEU A 379 -3.69 -12.42 -5.41
N VAL A 380 -3.21 -11.76 -4.39
CA VAL A 380 -2.51 -12.38 -3.25
C VAL A 380 -3.26 -12.02 -1.98
N VAL A 381 -3.69 -13.01 -1.23
CA VAL A 381 -4.33 -12.82 0.09
C VAL A 381 -3.39 -13.38 1.16
N PRO A 382 -2.58 -12.53 1.83
CA PRO A 382 -1.71 -12.98 2.90
C PRO A 382 -2.51 -13.50 4.09
N ARG A 383 -2.10 -14.63 4.64
CA ARG A 383 -2.69 -15.23 5.83
C ARG A 383 -2.50 -14.35 7.06
N ALA A 384 -3.50 -14.31 7.93
CA ALA A 384 -3.51 -13.54 9.17
C ALA A 384 -3.35 -12.02 8.99
N SER A 385 -3.44 -11.51 7.75
CA SER A 385 -3.27 -10.09 7.43
C SER A 385 -4.52 -9.27 7.77
N THR A 386 -4.31 -8.00 8.05
CA THR A 386 -5.38 -7.02 8.32
C THR A 386 -5.34 -5.89 7.31
N HIS A 387 -6.36 -5.05 7.29
CA HIS A 387 -6.39 -3.85 6.44
C HIS A 387 -5.14 -2.97 6.62
N LEU A 388 -4.56 -2.94 7.81
CA LEU A 388 -3.37 -2.15 8.12
C LEU A 388 -2.04 -2.89 7.95
N GLU A 389 -2.07 -4.10 7.39
CA GLU A 389 -0.87 -4.90 7.07
C GLU A 389 0.14 -4.12 6.22
N TYR A 390 -0.36 -3.23 5.38
CA TYR A 390 0.41 -2.48 4.38
C TYR A 390 0.98 -1.17 4.92
N THR A 391 0.64 -0.82 6.15
CA THR A 391 1.14 0.36 6.84
C THR A 391 2.22 -0.02 7.86
N ASP A 392 3.07 0.91 8.20
CA ASP A 392 4.12 0.69 9.19
C ASP A 392 3.83 1.45 10.50
N ILE A 393 2.54 1.47 10.90
CA ILE A 393 2.12 2.10 12.16
C ILE A 393 2.64 1.26 13.33
N PRO A 394 3.50 1.80 14.18
CA PRO A 394 4.05 1.04 15.29
C PRO A 394 2.99 0.77 16.37
N LEU A 395 2.93 -0.45 16.86
CA LEU A 395 2.16 -0.89 18.05
C LEU A 395 0.64 -0.66 17.99
N VAL A 396 0.08 -0.28 16.84
CA VAL A 396 -1.31 0.21 16.80
C VAL A 396 -2.31 -0.89 16.49
N LEU A 397 -1.96 -1.85 15.64
CA LEU A 397 -2.92 -2.86 15.17
C LEU A 397 -2.26 -4.19 14.89
N PRO A 398 -3.07 -5.28 14.93
CA PRO A 398 -2.62 -6.59 14.48
C PRO A 398 -2.06 -6.51 13.07
N ALA A 399 -0.93 -7.15 12.85
CA ALA A 399 -0.35 -7.35 11.53
C ALA A 399 0.49 -8.63 11.56
N SER A 400 0.35 -9.46 10.54
CA SER A 400 1.10 -10.71 10.49
C SER A 400 2.59 -10.42 10.35
N ARG A 401 3.41 -11.28 10.94
CA ARG A 401 4.87 -11.14 10.88
C ARG A 401 5.39 -11.03 9.44
N TRP A 402 4.77 -11.78 8.53
CA TRP A 402 5.27 -11.94 7.17
C TRP A 402 4.50 -11.16 6.11
N GLY A 403 3.44 -10.44 6.47
CA GLY A 403 2.57 -9.78 5.50
C GLY A 403 3.29 -8.73 4.67
N GLN A 404 4.03 -7.81 5.29
CA GLN A 404 4.85 -6.82 4.57
C GLN A 404 5.93 -7.49 3.73
N ALA A 405 6.59 -8.51 4.26
CA ALA A 405 7.65 -9.22 3.55
C ALA A 405 7.12 -9.94 2.30
N LEU A 406 5.96 -10.58 2.40
CA LEU A 406 5.28 -11.22 1.28
C LEU A 406 4.82 -10.18 0.25
N THR A 407 4.20 -9.11 0.70
CA THR A 407 3.77 -7.99 -0.14
C THR A 407 4.94 -7.39 -0.90
N SER A 408 6.03 -7.04 -0.21
CA SER A 408 7.24 -6.50 -0.84
C SER A 408 7.80 -7.44 -1.91
N ALA A 409 7.87 -8.74 -1.61
CA ALA A 409 8.40 -9.74 -2.54
C ALA A 409 7.56 -9.83 -3.82
N TYR A 410 6.23 -9.76 -3.72
CA TYR A 410 5.35 -9.77 -4.88
C TYR A 410 5.40 -8.45 -5.66
N VAL A 411 5.30 -7.31 -4.98
CA VAL A 411 5.39 -5.99 -5.64
C VAL A 411 6.71 -5.84 -6.40
N GLN A 412 7.84 -6.20 -5.79
CA GLN A 412 9.15 -6.15 -6.45
C GLN A 412 9.17 -7.01 -7.72
N ARG A 413 8.65 -8.25 -7.68
CA ARG A 413 8.64 -9.16 -8.84
C ARG A 413 7.68 -8.69 -9.92
N TRP A 414 6.53 -8.17 -9.54
CA TRP A 414 5.55 -7.58 -10.43
C TRP A 414 6.18 -6.44 -11.23
N LEU A 415 6.79 -5.49 -10.55
CA LEU A 415 7.42 -4.34 -11.19
C LEU A 415 8.67 -4.72 -12.01
N GLU A 416 9.45 -5.72 -11.58
CA GLU A 416 10.57 -6.24 -12.38
C GLU A 416 10.08 -6.85 -13.72
N HIS A 417 8.88 -7.44 -13.71
CA HIS A 417 8.29 -7.99 -14.93
C HIS A 417 7.73 -6.88 -15.83
N TYR A 418 6.82 -6.05 -15.30
CA TYR A 418 6.06 -5.11 -16.12
C TYR A 418 6.78 -3.80 -16.46
N LEU A 419 7.72 -3.33 -15.63
CA LEU A 419 8.45 -2.09 -15.90
C LEU A 419 9.89 -2.29 -16.40
N LYS A 420 10.54 -3.39 -16.04
CA LYS A 420 11.93 -3.63 -16.42
C LYS A 420 12.11 -4.77 -17.43
N HIS A 421 11.11 -5.62 -17.59
CA HIS A 421 11.15 -6.81 -18.46
C HIS A 421 12.34 -7.74 -18.16
N ARG A 422 12.76 -7.79 -16.89
CA ARG A 422 13.93 -8.55 -16.49
C ARG A 422 13.63 -9.98 -16.06
N THR A 423 12.34 -10.25 -15.79
CA THR A 423 11.85 -11.54 -15.32
C THR A 423 10.72 -12.02 -16.21
N SER A 424 10.53 -13.32 -16.30
CA SER A 424 9.34 -13.88 -16.92
C SER A 424 8.18 -13.89 -15.92
N VAL A 425 6.94 -13.98 -16.40
CA VAL A 425 5.75 -14.16 -15.54
C VAL A 425 5.89 -15.36 -14.60
N ARG A 426 6.66 -16.38 -15.00
CA ARG A 426 6.91 -17.57 -14.18
C ARG A 426 7.62 -17.26 -12.85
N THR A 427 8.27 -16.11 -12.70
CA THR A 427 8.86 -15.70 -11.41
C THR A 427 7.81 -15.36 -10.37
N LEU A 428 6.58 -15.01 -10.81
CA LEU A 428 5.43 -14.78 -9.94
C LEU A 428 4.87 -16.10 -9.38
N LEU A 429 5.14 -17.23 -10.06
CA LEU A 429 4.74 -18.56 -9.62
C LEU A 429 5.65 -19.14 -8.53
N ALA A 430 6.80 -18.51 -8.26
CA ALA A 430 7.76 -19.07 -7.33
C ALA A 430 7.18 -19.23 -5.93
N THR A 431 7.33 -20.42 -5.37
CA THR A 431 6.86 -20.77 -4.01
C THR A 431 7.88 -20.44 -2.91
N LYS A 432 9.10 -20.06 -3.30
CA LYS A 432 10.15 -19.58 -2.39
C LYS A 432 10.45 -18.12 -2.72
N LEU A 433 10.32 -17.27 -1.73
CA LEU A 433 10.51 -15.84 -1.84
C LEU A 433 11.63 -15.44 -0.87
N ARG A 434 12.50 -14.53 -1.29
CA ARG A 434 13.51 -13.95 -0.42
C ARG A 434 13.12 -12.52 -0.10
N TYR A 435 13.26 -12.16 1.16
CA TYR A 435 13.07 -10.82 1.68
C TYR A 435 14.30 -10.41 2.50
N LEU A 436 14.60 -9.12 2.57
CA LEU A 436 15.64 -8.57 3.43
C LEU A 436 14.97 -7.82 4.57
N GLU A 437 15.07 -8.37 5.77
CA GLU A 437 14.47 -7.81 6.99
C GLU A 437 15.48 -6.91 7.71
N PRO A 438 15.13 -5.66 8.04
CA PRO A 438 15.98 -4.80 8.85
C PRO A 438 16.02 -5.31 10.29
N THR A 439 17.18 -5.17 10.94
CA THR A 439 17.41 -5.57 12.32
C THR A 439 17.84 -4.38 13.18
N SER A 440 17.78 -4.55 14.49
CA SER A 440 18.25 -3.54 15.47
C SER A 440 19.74 -3.24 15.34
N SER A 441 20.53 -4.14 14.77
CA SER A 441 21.96 -3.90 14.48
C SER A 441 22.21 -2.98 13.28
N GLY A 442 21.16 -2.57 12.55
CA GLY A 442 21.26 -1.81 11.29
C GLY A 442 21.61 -2.67 10.06
N GLU A 443 21.58 -3.97 10.21
CA GLU A 443 21.77 -4.92 9.10
C GLU A 443 20.43 -5.32 8.49
N TRP A 444 20.46 -5.76 7.23
CA TRP A 444 19.34 -6.38 6.53
C TRP A 444 19.63 -7.84 6.32
N VAL A 445 18.96 -8.70 7.09
CA VAL A 445 19.17 -10.14 7.04
C VAL A 445 18.23 -10.81 6.02
N PRO A 446 18.71 -11.81 5.29
CA PRO A 446 17.87 -12.53 4.34
C PRO A 446 16.92 -13.48 5.07
N VAL A 447 15.63 -13.32 4.80
CA VAL A 447 14.58 -14.24 5.22
C VAL A 447 14.03 -14.96 4.00
N VAL A 448 13.85 -16.27 4.11
CA VAL A 448 13.24 -17.09 3.05
C VAL A 448 11.81 -17.41 3.44
N LEU A 449 10.89 -16.89 2.64
CA LEU A 449 9.47 -17.12 2.78
C LEU A 449 9.04 -18.32 1.91
N ARG A 450 8.21 -19.19 2.46
CA ARG A 450 7.48 -20.19 1.67
C ARG A 450 6.07 -19.63 1.42
N ARG A 451 5.71 -19.47 0.16
CA ARG A 451 4.46 -18.82 -0.25
C ARG A 451 3.22 -19.50 0.33
N ASP A 452 3.07 -20.82 0.07
CA ASP A 452 1.81 -21.49 0.28
C ASP A 452 1.31 -21.46 1.74
N PRO A 453 2.16 -21.64 2.78
CA PRO A 453 1.74 -21.45 4.16
C PRO A 453 1.43 -20.01 4.57
N LEU A 454 1.81 -19.03 3.74
CA LEU A 454 1.59 -17.61 3.99
C LEU A 454 0.41 -17.04 3.20
N LEU A 455 -0.25 -17.84 2.37
CA LEU A 455 -1.51 -17.46 1.74
C LEU A 455 -2.68 -17.90 2.62
N SER A 456 -3.77 -17.15 2.49
CA SER A 456 -5.02 -17.44 3.19
C SER A 456 -5.52 -18.86 2.90
N PHE A 457 -6.07 -19.50 3.90
CA PHE A 457 -6.84 -20.72 3.75
C PHE A 457 -8.36 -20.47 3.82
N TYR A 458 -8.76 -19.19 3.88
CA TYR A 458 -10.16 -18.76 3.81
C TYR A 458 -10.52 -18.17 2.45
N TYR A 459 -9.57 -17.51 1.80
CA TYR A 459 -9.77 -16.79 0.54
C TYR A 459 -8.76 -17.21 -0.50
N CYS A 460 -9.23 -17.36 -1.71
CA CYS A 460 -8.38 -17.73 -2.82
C CYS A 460 -7.43 -16.60 -3.22
N SER A 461 -6.18 -16.95 -3.36
CA SER A 461 -5.23 -16.21 -4.17
C SER A 461 -5.28 -16.74 -5.60
N ALA A 462 -5.12 -15.87 -6.60
CA ALA A 462 -5.35 -16.22 -7.99
C ALA A 462 -4.41 -15.47 -8.94
N MET A 463 -4.24 -15.96 -10.17
CA MET A 463 -3.48 -15.28 -11.19
C MET A 463 -4.04 -15.53 -12.60
N HIS A 464 -4.01 -14.49 -13.42
CA HIS A 464 -4.31 -14.50 -14.83
C HIS A 464 -3.21 -13.70 -15.53
N LEU A 465 -2.24 -14.37 -16.13
CA LEU A 465 -1.02 -13.76 -16.61
C LEU A 465 -0.69 -14.21 -18.03
N GLY A 466 0.02 -13.33 -18.77
CA GLY A 466 0.44 -13.59 -20.13
C GLY A 466 -0.75 -13.75 -21.08
N ARG A 467 -1.80 -12.95 -20.89
CA ARG A 467 -3.07 -13.03 -21.62
C ARG A 467 -3.73 -14.40 -21.51
N GLY A 468 -3.76 -14.95 -20.31
CA GLY A 468 -4.35 -16.25 -20.02
C GLY A 468 -3.45 -17.46 -20.28
N ALA A 469 -2.18 -17.27 -20.65
CA ALA A 469 -1.23 -18.36 -20.74
C ALA A 469 -0.96 -19.06 -19.38
N ILE A 470 -1.20 -18.34 -18.29
CA ILE A 470 -1.23 -18.84 -16.92
C ILE A 470 -2.54 -18.33 -16.34
N ASP A 471 -3.45 -19.25 -16.07
CA ASP A 471 -4.74 -18.94 -15.45
C ASP A 471 -4.97 -19.94 -14.31
N ASP A 472 -4.91 -19.44 -13.10
CA ASP A 472 -5.09 -20.23 -11.89
C ASP A 472 -5.95 -19.43 -10.92
N GLY A 473 -7.18 -19.85 -10.76
CA GLY A 473 -8.16 -19.16 -9.92
C GLY A 473 -8.03 -19.48 -8.43
N ASP A 474 -7.16 -20.43 -8.05
CA ASP A 474 -7.06 -20.93 -6.67
C ASP A 474 -5.68 -21.52 -6.37
N LEU A 475 -4.68 -20.65 -6.18
CA LEU A 475 -3.27 -21.03 -6.02
C LEU A 475 -2.96 -22.02 -4.89
N THR A 476 -3.89 -22.20 -3.96
CA THR A 476 -3.71 -23.02 -2.75
C THR A 476 -4.86 -24.01 -2.50
N ASP A 477 -5.70 -24.22 -3.49
CA ASP A 477 -6.83 -25.16 -3.44
C ASP A 477 -7.80 -24.88 -2.27
N VAL A 478 -8.15 -23.60 -2.05
CA VAL A 478 -9.11 -23.20 -1.00
C VAL A 478 -10.54 -23.60 -1.34
N GLY A 479 -10.84 -23.70 -2.62
CA GLY A 479 -12.16 -24.13 -3.09
C GLY A 479 -12.91 -23.07 -3.90
N CYS A 480 -12.21 -22.28 -4.68
CA CYS A 480 -12.80 -21.37 -5.67
C CYS A 480 -13.13 -22.05 -6.97
#